data_7974774a5024e02bc9fd85913c3f06cb
#
_entry.id   7974774a5024e02bc9fd85913c3f06cb
#
_cell.length_a   1.000
_cell.length_b   1.000
_cell.length_c   1.000
_cell.angle_alpha   90.00
_cell.angle_beta   90.00
_cell.angle_gamma   90.00
#
_symmetry.space_group_name_H-M   'P 1'
#
loop_
_entity.id
_entity.type
_entity.pdbx_description
1 polymer ?
#
loop_
_entity_poly.entity_id
_entity_poly.type
_entity_poly.pdbx_seq_one_letter_code
_entity_poly.pdbx_strand_id
1 'polypeptide(L)'
;MLFRSEPSLALAERAGEYLVVARLLGTRTAELHRALAGRDDPAFASEPFSALYQRGVFQTMRNQTTATMALLGRRLDGLPDDARPDAQRAIALSDQVLARVRDLTRARFGAVRIRTHGDYHLGQVLWTGRDVAIIDFEGEPGRPLSERRHKRSALADVAGMLRSFHYAAFGTLLNPRVGGAVRPEDVARLEPWATTWYATVGAAFLGAYFEAAAGQPFVPHDRAGQVALLELSMLQKVLYELAYELNNRPDWVSIPLRGLLELLGAQEAHAAHAAPDG
;
A
#
# COMPACT_ATOMS: atom_id res chain seq x y z
N MET A 1 9.67 -7.90 -2.44
CA MET A 1 10.79 -7.10 -1.89
C MET A 1 10.62 -6.82 -0.39
N LEU A 2 9.54 -6.23 0.08
CA LEU A 2 9.29 -5.85 1.49
C LEU A 2 9.40 -7.00 2.51
N PHE A 3 9.19 -8.24 2.11
CA PHE A 3 9.24 -9.40 3.00
C PHE A 3 10.60 -10.09 3.13
N ARG A 4 11.64 -9.65 2.39
CA ARG A 4 12.95 -10.32 2.31
C ARG A 4 14.16 -9.42 2.64
N SER A 5 13.94 -8.14 2.96
CA SER A 5 15.03 -7.20 3.15
C SER A 5 15.51 -7.22 4.61
N GLU A 6 16.71 -7.76 4.84
CA GLU A 6 17.47 -7.39 6.02
C GLU A 6 18.12 -6.01 5.78
N PRO A 7 18.09 -5.10 6.78
CA PRO A 7 18.69 -3.79 6.63
C PRO A 7 20.21 -3.92 6.41
N SER A 8 20.77 -3.15 5.46
CA SER A 8 22.21 -2.96 5.44
C SER A 8 22.63 -2.27 6.75
N LEU A 9 23.74 -2.68 7.35
CA LEU A 9 24.26 -2.11 8.61
C LEU A 9 24.33 -0.57 8.56
N ALA A 10 24.78 0.01 7.44
CA ALA A 10 24.86 1.45 7.25
C ALA A 10 23.49 2.17 7.28
N LEU A 11 22.43 1.51 6.82
CA LEU A 11 21.08 2.08 6.86
C LEU A 11 20.46 1.88 8.24
N ALA A 12 20.71 0.74 8.90
CA ALA A 12 20.25 0.49 10.26
C ALA A 12 20.82 1.51 11.25
N GLU A 13 22.08 1.89 11.10
CA GLU A 13 22.71 2.94 11.91
C GLU A 13 22.10 4.33 11.69
N ARG A 14 21.78 4.69 10.44
CA ARG A 14 21.22 6.00 10.09
C ARG A 14 19.71 6.14 10.30
N ALA A 15 18.96 5.06 10.17
CA ALA A 15 17.52 5.01 10.34
C ALA A 15 17.10 4.38 11.68
N GLY A 16 18.03 4.09 12.59
CA GLY A 16 17.82 3.27 13.79
C GLY A 16 16.65 3.73 14.66
N GLU A 17 16.55 5.01 14.97
CA GLU A 17 15.43 5.57 15.74
C GLU A 17 14.11 5.43 14.98
N TYR A 18 14.10 5.68 13.67
CA TYR A 18 12.90 5.56 12.87
C TYR A 18 12.42 4.11 12.72
N LEU A 19 13.33 3.14 12.73
CA LEU A 19 12.98 1.71 12.73
C LEU A 19 12.28 1.29 14.02
N VAL A 20 12.68 1.85 15.17
CA VAL A 20 11.99 1.64 16.43
C VAL A 20 10.56 2.18 16.36
N VAL A 21 10.40 3.41 15.84
CA VAL A 21 9.07 4.02 15.63
C VAL A 21 8.23 3.20 14.63
N ALA A 22 8.81 2.72 13.54
CA ALA A 22 8.10 1.91 12.56
C ALA A 22 7.60 0.57 13.15
N ARG A 23 8.43 -0.09 13.98
CA ARG A 23 8.01 -1.29 14.73
C ARG A 23 6.88 -0.99 15.72
N LEU A 24 7.03 0.08 16.49
CA LEU A 24 6.00 0.53 17.42
C LEU A 24 4.68 0.79 16.69
N LEU A 25 4.72 1.49 15.56
CA LEU A 25 3.56 1.76 14.73
C LEU A 25 2.90 0.48 14.23
N GLY A 26 3.69 -0.51 13.80
CA GLY A 26 3.18 -1.83 13.40
C GLY A 26 2.41 -2.51 14.54
N THR A 27 2.99 -2.52 15.74
CA THR A 27 2.34 -3.07 16.95
C THR A 27 1.04 -2.33 17.26
N ARG A 28 1.04 -0.99 17.27
CA ARG A 28 -0.15 -0.18 17.56
C ARG A 28 -1.24 -0.33 16.51
N THR A 29 -0.86 -0.52 15.24
CA THR A 29 -1.81 -0.85 14.16
C THR A 29 -2.51 -2.20 14.40
N ALA A 30 -1.78 -3.22 14.84
CA ALA A 30 -2.37 -4.52 15.18
C ALA A 30 -3.29 -4.43 16.41
N GLU A 31 -2.92 -3.65 17.41
CA GLU A 31 -3.75 -3.40 18.59
C GLU A 31 -5.03 -2.65 18.23
N LEU A 32 -4.94 -1.64 17.35
CA LEU A 32 -6.11 -0.95 16.79
C LEU A 32 -7.05 -1.94 16.10
N HIS A 33 -6.55 -2.78 15.19
CA HIS A 33 -7.38 -3.75 14.50
C HIS A 33 -8.01 -4.77 15.46
N ARG A 34 -7.31 -5.17 16.52
CA ARG A 34 -7.85 -6.03 17.58
C ARG A 34 -8.98 -5.34 18.34
N ALA A 35 -8.84 -4.04 18.62
CA ALA A 35 -9.88 -3.25 19.28
C ALA A 35 -11.13 -3.04 18.40
N LEU A 36 -10.93 -2.98 17.07
CA LEU A 36 -12.01 -2.81 16.09
C LEU A 36 -12.65 -4.14 15.67
N ALA A 37 -12.00 -5.29 15.97
CA ALA A 37 -12.52 -6.62 15.68
C ALA A 37 -13.25 -7.21 16.90
N GLY A 38 -14.31 -7.99 16.66
CA GLY A 38 -14.87 -8.87 17.68
C GLY A 38 -15.65 -8.20 18.81
N ARG A 39 -16.23 -7.02 18.59
CA ARG A 39 -17.21 -6.44 19.52
C ARG A 39 -18.60 -7.01 19.25
N ASP A 40 -19.41 -7.12 20.29
CA ASP A 40 -20.82 -7.58 20.22
C ASP A 40 -21.73 -6.62 19.44
N ASP A 41 -21.27 -5.38 19.19
CA ASP A 41 -21.98 -4.42 18.38
C ASP A 41 -21.93 -4.84 16.89
N PRO A 42 -23.08 -4.99 16.22
CA PRO A 42 -23.17 -5.32 14.78
C PRO A 42 -22.33 -4.42 13.88
N ALA A 43 -22.12 -3.14 14.26
CA ALA A 43 -21.27 -2.20 13.52
C ALA A 43 -19.79 -2.64 13.48
N PHE A 44 -19.34 -3.41 14.50
CA PHE A 44 -17.96 -3.89 14.65
C PHE A 44 -17.82 -5.41 14.48
N ALA A 45 -18.92 -6.19 14.50
CA ALA A 45 -18.88 -7.63 14.32
C ALA A 45 -18.14 -8.00 13.02
N SER A 46 -17.18 -8.93 13.13
CA SER A 46 -16.37 -9.37 11.98
C SER A 46 -17.22 -10.11 10.94
N GLU A 47 -16.86 -10.00 9.69
CA GLU A 47 -17.56 -10.63 8.56
C GLU A 47 -16.61 -11.49 7.71
N PRO A 48 -17.03 -12.67 7.19
CA PRO A 48 -16.16 -13.50 6.37
C PRO A 48 -15.88 -12.88 5.00
N PHE A 49 -14.76 -13.25 4.40
CA PHE A 49 -14.50 -13.04 2.97
C PHE A 49 -15.34 -14.01 2.15
N SER A 50 -16.63 -13.72 1.98
CA SER A 50 -17.51 -14.55 1.16
C SER A 50 -17.16 -14.48 -0.34
N ALA A 51 -17.50 -15.52 -1.11
CA ALA A 51 -17.30 -15.52 -2.56
C ALA A 51 -18.06 -14.35 -3.25
N LEU A 52 -19.18 -13.92 -2.69
CA LEU A 52 -19.93 -12.76 -3.20
C LEU A 52 -19.12 -11.47 -2.98
N TYR A 53 -18.55 -11.29 -1.79
CA TYR A 53 -17.70 -10.14 -1.49
C TYR A 53 -16.47 -10.10 -2.39
N GLN A 54 -15.76 -11.22 -2.55
CA GLN A 54 -14.57 -11.29 -3.41
C GLN A 54 -14.91 -10.97 -4.88
N ARG A 55 -16.06 -11.43 -5.40
CA ARG A 55 -16.55 -11.01 -6.72
C ARG A 55 -16.81 -9.51 -6.78
N GLY A 56 -17.41 -8.92 -5.74
CA GLY A 56 -17.60 -7.47 -5.65
C GLY A 56 -16.28 -6.71 -5.67
N VAL A 57 -15.29 -7.16 -4.91
CA VAL A 57 -13.92 -6.58 -4.93
C VAL A 57 -13.32 -6.64 -6.32
N PHE A 58 -13.40 -7.80 -7.00
CA PHE A 58 -12.90 -7.93 -8.37
C PHE A 58 -13.59 -6.95 -9.33
N GLN A 59 -14.91 -6.83 -9.29
CA GLN A 59 -15.64 -5.90 -10.17
C GLN A 59 -15.27 -4.44 -9.89
N THR A 60 -15.15 -4.06 -8.61
CA THR A 60 -14.74 -2.72 -8.22
C THR A 60 -13.33 -2.41 -8.73
N MET A 61 -12.38 -3.30 -8.51
CA MET A 61 -11.00 -3.10 -8.95
C MET A 61 -10.87 -3.11 -10.47
N ARG A 62 -11.63 -3.97 -11.17
CA ARG A 62 -11.67 -3.95 -12.63
C ARG A 62 -12.15 -2.60 -13.17
N ASN A 63 -13.25 -2.10 -12.65
CA ASN A 63 -13.78 -0.80 -13.05
C ASN A 63 -12.81 0.33 -12.73
N GLN A 64 -12.21 0.32 -11.54
CA GLN A 64 -11.22 1.29 -11.12
C GLN A 64 -9.98 1.26 -12.03
N THR A 65 -9.42 0.08 -12.32
CA THR A 65 -8.27 -0.08 -13.22
C THR A 65 -8.59 0.49 -14.60
N THR A 66 -9.70 0.07 -15.20
CA THR A 66 -10.11 0.54 -16.54
C THR A 66 -10.29 2.06 -16.56
N ALA A 67 -10.97 2.62 -15.58
CA ALA A 67 -11.21 4.07 -15.49
C ALA A 67 -9.91 4.85 -15.27
N THR A 68 -9.03 4.36 -14.40
CA THR A 68 -7.73 5.01 -14.10
C THR A 68 -6.80 4.98 -15.30
N MET A 69 -6.68 3.85 -16.01
CA MET A 69 -5.84 3.74 -17.21
C MET A 69 -6.38 4.58 -18.37
N ALA A 70 -7.70 4.65 -18.54
CA ALA A 70 -8.31 5.55 -19.51
C ALA A 70 -8.09 7.04 -19.16
N LEU A 71 -8.15 7.40 -17.85
CA LEU A 71 -7.83 8.74 -17.39
C LEU A 71 -6.35 9.08 -17.65
N LEU A 72 -5.44 8.17 -17.32
CA LEU A 72 -4.01 8.31 -17.55
C LEU A 72 -3.71 8.55 -19.05
N GLY A 73 -4.34 7.78 -19.94
CA GLY A 73 -4.21 7.97 -21.39
C GLY A 73 -4.68 9.35 -21.85
N ARG A 74 -5.82 9.84 -21.35
CA ARG A 74 -6.33 11.17 -21.69
C ARG A 74 -5.46 12.32 -21.16
N ARG A 75 -4.71 12.11 -20.08
CA ARG A 75 -3.86 13.12 -19.44
C ARG A 75 -2.40 13.03 -19.85
N LEU A 76 -2.01 12.05 -20.67
CA LEU A 76 -0.63 11.70 -20.98
C LEU A 76 0.21 12.90 -21.44
N ASP A 77 -0.31 13.71 -22.38
CA ASP A 77 0.40 14.87 -22.93
C ASP A 77 0.57 16.01 -21.91
N GLY A 78 -0.26 16.06 -20.89
CA GLY A 78 -0.22 17.06 -19.82
C GLY A 78 0.63 16.64 -18.61
N LEU A 79 1.20 15.42 -18.61
CA LEU A 79 2.06 14.96 -17.53
C LEU A 79 3.47 15.55 -17.62
N PRO A 80 4.21 15.65 -16.49
CA PRO A 80 5.64 15.92 -16.49
C PRO A 80 6.39 14.99 -17.45
N ASP A 81 7.42 15.52 -18.13
CA ASP A 81 8.15 14.79 -19.18
C ASP A 81 8.79 13.49 -18.64
N ASP A 82 9.29 13.53 -17.42
CA ASP A 82 9.89 12.38 -16.71
C ASP A 82 8.87 11.31 -16.30
N ALA A 83 7.61 11.66 -16.14
CA ALA A 83 6.54 10.72 -15.79
C ALA A 83 5.92 10.00 -17.00
N ARG A 84 6.04 10.56 -18.23
CA ARG A 84 5.39 10.01 -19.42
C ARG A 84 5.82 8.58 -19.79
N PRO A 85 7.12 8.22 -19.75
CA PRO A 85 7.54 6.84 -20.04
C PRO A 85 6.89 5.82 -19.11
N ASP A 86 6.85 6.10 -17.82
CA ASP A 86 6.23 5.24 -16.82
C ASP A 86 4.70 5.17 -16.99
N ALA A 87 4.07 6.29 -17.37
CA ALA A 87 2.65 6.34 -17.69
C ALA A 87 2.31 5.46 -18.89
N GLN A 88 3.08 5.56 -19.98
CA GLN A 88 2.91 4.71 -21.17
C GLN A 88 3.08 3.22 -20.83
N ARG A 89 4.10 2.90 -20.03
CA ARG A 89 4.33 1.53 -19.56
C ARG A 89 3.17 1.02 -18.68
N ALA A 90 2.66 1.82 -17.76
CA ALA A 90 1.51 1.46 -16.93
C ALA A 90 0.25 1.19 -17.76
N ILE A 91 -0.02 2.00 -18.80
CA ILE A 91 -1.13 1.79 -19.74
C ILE A 91 -0.95 0.46 -20.49
N ALA A 92 0.26 0.19 -21.00
CA ALA A 92 0.56 -1.06 -21.72
C ALA A 92 0.39 -2.31 -20.83
N LEU A 93 0.59 -2.19 -19.52
CA LEU A 93 0.45 -3.27 -18.53
C LEU A 93 -0.97 -3.39 -17.94
N SER A 94 -1.96 -2.65 -18.44
CA SER A 94 -3.32 -2.66 -17.89
C SER A 94 -3.95 -4.05 -17.81
N ASP A 95 -3.78 -4.89 -18.84
CA ASP A 95 -4.27 -6.26 -18.86
C ASP A 95 -3.57 -7.15 -17.84
N GLN A 96 -2.29 -6.91 -17.59
CA GLN A 96 -1.53 -7.62 -16.55
C GLN A 96 -2.04 -7.25 -15.14
N VAL A 97 -2.35 -5.97 -14.90
CA VAL A 97 -3.00 -5.54 -13.65
C VAL A 97 -4.34 -6.28 -13.46
N LEU A 98 -5.18 -6.33 -14.51
CA LEU A 98 -6.48 -7.00 -14.44
C LEU A 98 -6.35 -8.51 -14.22
N ALA A 99 -5.40 -9.16 -14.88
CA ALA A 99 -5.11 -10.58 -14.67
C ALA A 99 -4.68 -10.82 -13.22
N ARG A 100 -3.78 -10.00 -12.68
CA ARG A 100 -3.32 -10.12 -11.30
C ARG A 100 -4.43 -9.92 -10.28
N VAL A 101 -5.25 -8.90 -10.44
CA VAL A 101 -6.43 -8.68 -9.57
C VAL A 101 -7.36 -9.90 -9.60
N ARG A 102 -7.57 -10.49 -10.78
CA ARG A 102 -8.39 -11.70 -10.93
C ARG A 102 -7.81 -12.87 -10.14
N ASP A 103 -6.50 -13.11 -10.22
CA ASP A 103 -5.85 -14.21 -9.53
C ASP A 103 -5.87 -14.02 -8.01
N LEU A 104 -5.55 -12.83 -7.54
CA LEU A 104 -5.59 -12.48 -6.12
C LEU A 104 -7.01 -12.62 -5.54
N THR A 105 -8.04 -12.18 -6.27
CA THR A 105 -9.43 -12.28 -5.80
C THR A 105 -10.01 -13.68 -5.85
N ARG A 106 -9.37 -14.64 -6.51
CA ARG A 106 -9.71 -16.08 -6.47
C ARG A 106 -9.11 -16.81 -5.28
N ALA A 107 -8.09 -16.26 -4.65
CA ALA A 107 -7.47 -16.87 -3.47
C ALA A 107 -8.48 -16.99 -2.32
N ARG A 108 -8.41 -18.09 -1.56
CA ARG A 108 -9.19 -18.22 -0.33
C ARG A 108 -8.41 -17.56 0.80
N PHE A 109 -8.92 -16.44 1.28
CA PHE A 109 -8.37 -15.78 2.46
C PHE A 109 -9.03 -16.40 3.70
N GLY A 110 -8.28 -17.17 4.46
CA GLY A 110 -8.71 -17.71 5.77
C GLY A 110 -8.78 -16.60 6.84
N ALA A 111 -9.39 -15.46 6.51
CA ALA A 111 -9.46 -14.29 7.36
C ALA A 111 -10.88 -13.68 7.34
N VAL A 112 -11.13 -12.76 8.27
CA VAL A 112 -12.38 -11.98 8.35
C VAL A 112 -12.12 -10.51 8.03
N ARG A 113 -13.18 -9.83 7.58
CA ARG A 113 -13.22 -8.37 7.40
C ARG A 113 -13.64 -7.73 8.71
N ILE A 114 -13.05 -6.60 9.00
CA ILE A 114 -13.32 -5.84 10.23
C ILE A 114 -13.62 -4.38 9.90
N ARG A 115 -14.07 -3.62 10.88
CA ARG A 115 -14.02 -2.17 10.81
C ARG A 115 -12.55 -1.75 10.76
N THR A 116 -12.19 -0.87 9.84
CA THR A 116 -10.84 -0.34 9.66
C THR A 116 -10.81 1.15 9.95
N HIS A 117 -9.62 1.73 10.08
CA HIS A 117 -9.44 3.18 10.10
C HIS A 117 -9.99 3.80 8.78
N GLY A 118 -9.63 3.21 7.64
CA GLY A 118 -10.18 3.54 6.34
C GLY A 118 -9.46 4.65 5.58
N ASP A 119 -8.65 5.48 6.25
CA ASP A 119 -7.74 6.48 5.66
C ASP A 119 -6.43 6.55 6.45
N TYR A 120 -5.76 5.40 6.61
CA TYR A 120 -4.61 5.25 7.48
C TYR A 120 -3.30 5.60 6.76
N HIS A 121 -2.66 6.66 7.23
CA HIS A 121 -1.37 7.15 6.73
C HIS A 121 -0.62 7.93 7.83
N LEU A 122 0.65 8.30 7.59
CA LEU A 122 1.50 8.99 8.56
C LEU A 122 0.89 10.30 9.08
N GLY A 123 0.11 11.01 8.27
CA GLY A 123 -0.58 12.23 8.70
C GLY A 123 -1.66 12.00 9.76
N GLN A 124 -2.09 10.75 9.98
CA GLN A 124 -3.06 10.37 11.02
C GLN A 124 -2.38 9.76 12.25
N VAL A 125 -1.07 9.98 12.40
CA VAL A 125 -0.27 9.47 13.51
C VAL A 125 0.43 10.62 14.21
N LEU A 126 0.18 10.78 15.50
CA LEU A 126 0.86 11.76 16.34
C LEU A 126 1.92 11.07 17.19
N TRP A 127 3.15 11.58 17.15
CA TRP A 127 4.21 11.16 18.05
C TRP A 127 4.08 11.85 19.41
N THR A 128 4.01 11.06 20.49
CA THR A 128 3.82 11.57 21.86
C THR A 128 5.14 11.70 22.65
N GLY A 129 6.28 11.52 21.99
CA GLY A 129 7.62 11.49 22.60
C GLY A 129 8.10 10.08 22.97
N ARG A 130 7.20 9.14 23.23
CA ARG A 130 7.50 7.74 23.58
C ARG A 130 6.58 6.70 22.95
N ASP A 131 5.45 7.15 22.40
CA ASP A 131 4.42 6.30 21.81
C ASP A 131 3.75 7.04 20.62
N VAL A 132 2.86 6.38 19.91
CA VAL A 132 2.06 6.95 18.83
C VAL A 132 0.58 6.96 19.21
N ALA A 133 -0.12 8.05 18.86
CA ALA A 133 -1.57 8.15 18.90
C ALA A 133 -2.12 8.18 17.48
N ILE A 134 -3.04 7.27 17.18
CA ILE A 134 -3.74 7.20 15.89
C ILE A 134 -5.03 8.02 16.03
N ILE A 135 -5.26 8.93 15.08
CA ILE A 135 -6.35 9.90 15.10
C ILE A 135 -7.18 9.83 13.81
N ASP A 136 -8.31 10.52 13.77
CA ASP A 136 -9.13 10.76 12.57
C ASP A 136 -9.76 9.49 11.96
N PHE A 137 -10.66 8.88 12.71
CA PHE A 137 -11.37 7.65 12.36
C PHE A 137 -12.58 7.86 11.43
N GLU A 138 -12.65 8.98 10.71
CA GLU A 138 -13.74 9.27 9.78
C GLU A 138 -13.73 8.39 8.53
N GLY A 139 -12.58 7.82 8.18
CA GLY A 139 -12.33 7.13 6.93
C GLY A 139 -12.09 8.08 5.76
N GLU A 140 -11.86 7.54 4.56
CA GLU A 140 -11.48 8.29 3.35
C GLU A 140 -12.51 9.38 2.99
N PRO A 141 -12.17 10.69 3.06
CA PRO A 141 -13.10 11.79 2.79
C PRO A 141 -13.74 11.77 1.41
N GLY A 142 -13.03 11.26 0.40
CA GLY A 142 -13.51 11.12 -0.97
C GLY A 142 -14.60 10.05 -1.15
N ARG A 143 -14.95 9.29 -0.11
CA ARG A 143 -15.99 8.25 -0.15
C ARG A 143 -17.26 8.69 0.54
N PRO A 144 -18.44 8.28 0.05
CA PRO A 144 -19.70 8.48 0.76
C PRO A 144 -19.67 7.84 2.16
N LEU A 145 -20.39 8.44 3.13
CA LEU A 145 -20.45 7.92 4.50
C LEU A 145 -20.91 6.45 4.59
N SER A 146 -21.81 6.04 3.70
CA SER A 146 -22.27 4.64 3.61
C SER A 146 -21.09 3.69 3.29
N GLU A 147 -20.17 4.09 2.41
CA GLU A 147 -19.02 3.27 2.04
C GLU A 147 -17.91 3.29 3.09
N ARG A 148 -17.73 4.40 3.83
CA ARG A 148 -16.75 4.49 4.92
C ARG A 148 -17.05 3.51 6.06
N ARG A 149 -18.30 3.06 6.18
CA ARG A 149 -18.74 2.09 7.22
C ARG A 149 -18.55 0.64 6.80
N HIS A 150 -18.22 0.35 5.55
CA HIS A 150 -18.03 -1.02 5.09
C HIS A 150 -16.82 -1.66 5.76
N LYS A 151 -16.99 -2.89 6.23
CA LYS A 151 -15.91 -3.71 6.76
C LYS A 151 -15.00 -4.16 5.63
N ARG A 152 -13.71 -4.10 5.85
CA ARG A 152 -12.66 -4.37 4.86
C ARG A 152 -11.60 -5.29 5.43
N SER A 153 -10.64 -5.67 4.61
CA SER A 153 -9.42 -6.30 5.11
C SER A 153 -8.69 -5.33 6.05
N ALA A 154 -8.21 -5.81 7.19
CA ALA A 154 -7.27 -5.08 8.04
C ALA A 154 -6.01 -4.66 7.26
N LEU A 155 -5.60 -5.46 6.27
CA LEU A 155 -4.45 -5.16 5.42
C LEU A 155 -4.67 -3.97 4.47
N ALA A 156 -5.89 -3.43 4.37
CA ALA A 156 -6.13 -2.17 3.65
C ALA A 156 -5.48 -0.98 4.36
N ASP A 157 -5.59 -0.90 5.71
CA ASP A 157 -4.90 0.13 6.49
C ASP A 157 -3.38 -0.10 6.47
N VAL A 158 -2.93 -1.35 6.57
CA VAL A 158 -1.50 -1.70 6.44
C VAL A 158 -0.94 -1.23 5.09
N ALA A 159 -1.67 -1.45 4.00
CA ALA A 159 -1.30 -0.97 2.68
C ALA A 159 -1.27 0.56 2.61
N GLY A 160 -2.23 1.24 3.23
CA GLY A 160 -2.24 2.70 3.33
C GLY A 160 -0.98 3.24 4.01
N MET A 161 -0.56 2.65 5.13
CA MET A 161 0.67 3.04 5.83
C MET A 161 1.92 2.76 4.99
N LEU A 162 2.01 1.60 4.33
CA LEU A 162 3.13 1.29 3.43
C LEU A 162 3.21 2.29 2.28
N ARG A 163 2.06 2.66 1.71
CA ARG A 163 2.02 3.71 0.67
C ARG A 163 2.47 5.05 1.24
N SER A 164 2.10 5.38 2.46
CA SER A 164 2.55 6.61 3.13
C SER A 164 4.07 6.63 3.33
N PHE A 165 4.71 5.50 3.69
CA PHE A 165 6.17 5.39 3.70
C PHE A 165 6.78 5.56 2.30
N HIS A 166 6.12 5.04 1.27
CA HIS A 166 6.57 5.24 -0.11
C HIS A 166 6.53 6.72 -0.52
N TYR A 167 5.44 7.42 -0.17
CA TYR A 167 5.36 8.87 -0.37
C TYR A 167 6.41 9.64 0.43
N ALA A 168 6.72 9.23 1.66
CA ALA A 168 7.79 9.84 2.47
C ALA A 168 9.17 9.63 1.83
N ALA A 169 9.44 8.46 1.27
CA ALA A 169 10.70 8.14 0.62
C ALA A 169 10.91 8.89 -0.71
N PHE A 170 9.85 9.00 -1.53
CA PHE A 170 9.97 9.48 -2.90
C PHE A 170 9.38 10.88 -3.12
N GLY A 171 8.55 11.40 -2.18
CA GLY A 171 7.90 12.70 -2.34
C GLY A 171 8.90 13.86 -2.45
N THR A 172 9.90 13.90 -1.60
CA THR A 172 10.98 14.89 -1.64
C THR A 172 11.96 14.67 -2.80
N LEU A 173 12.12 13.41 -3.22
CA LEU A 173 13.05 13.03 -4.27
C LEU A 173 12.51 13.33 -5.67
N LEU A 174 11.24 12.99 -5.92
CA LEU A 174 10.61 13.09 -7.24
C LEU A 174 9.79 14.36 -7.43
N ASN A 175 9.58 15.15 -6.37
CA ASN A 175 8.87 16.44 -6.46
C ASN A 175 9.73 17.58 -5.93
N PRO A 176 10.52 18.26 -6.79
CA PRO A 176 11.41 19.35 -6.39
C PRO A 176 10.67 20.53 -5.73
N ARG A 177 9.35 20.67 -5.98
CA ARG A 177 8.54 21.76 -5.41
C ARG A 177 8.23 21.56 -3.93
N VAL A 178 8.34 20.32 -3.41
CA VAL A 178 7.93 19.98 -2.03
C VAL A 178 9.05 20.13 -1.01
N GLY A 179 10.29 20.17 -1.42
CA GLY A 179 11.38 20.21 -0.46
C GLY A 179 12.58 21.09 -0.79
N GLY A 180 12.76 21.49 -2.04
CA GLY A 180 13.90 22.31 -2.48
C GLY A 180 15.30 21.76 -2.14
N ALA A 181 15.36 20.60 -1.46
CA ALA A 181 16.57 20.05 -0.88
C ALA A 181 17.35 19.12 -1.81
N VAL A 182 16.69 18.57 -2.84
CA VAL A 182 17.31 17.63 -3.78
C VAL A 182 17.41 18.27 -5.15
N ARG A 183 18.64 18.36 -5.66
CA ARG A 183 18.89 18.87 -7.01
C ARG A 183 18.58 17.77 -8.03
N PRO A 184 18.06 18.10 -9.23
CA PRO A 184 17.73 17.13 -10.27
C PRO A 184 18.88 16.15 -10.59
N GLU A 185 20.12 16.62 -10.61
CA GLU A 185 21.31 15.80 -10.86
C GLU A 185 21.63 14.79 -9.75
N ASP A 186 21.11 15.01 -8.53
CA ASP A 186 21.31 14.11 -7.40
C ASP A 186 20.25 13.00 -7.30
N VAL A 187 19.12 13.11 -8.01
CA VAL A 187 17.99 12.16 -7.93
C VAL A 187 18.45 10.73 -8.20
N ALA A 188 19.13 10.48 -9.31
CA ALA A 188 19.59 9.14 -9.69
C ALA A 188 20.53 8.52 -8.65
N ARG A 189 21.33 9.34 -7.95
CA ARG A 189 22.25 8.91 -6.89
C ARG A 189 21.52 8.58 -5.60
N LEU A 190 20.45 9.31 -5.28
CA LEU A 190 19.70 9.17 -4.03
C LEU A 190 18.58 8.13 -4.10
N GLU A 191 18.10 7.81 -5.29
CA GLU A 191 17.00 6.87 -5.52
C GLU A 191 17.24 5.47 -4.92
N PRO A 192 18.42 4.83 -5.02
CA PRO A 192 18.68 3.56 -4.34
C PRO A 192 18.56 3.64 -2.81
N TRP A 193 18.90 4.79 -2.22
CA TRP A 193 18.75 5.04 -0.78
C TRP A 193 17.28 5.15 -0.38
N ALA A 194 16.48 5.89 -1.15
CA ALA A 194 15.03 5.99 -0.93
C ALA A 194 14.35 4.61 -1.02
N THR A 195 14.72 3.82 -2.03
CA THR A 195 14.23 2.44 -2.21
C THR A 195 14.61 1.56 -1.02
N THR A 196 15.86 1.61 -0.58
CA THR A 196 16.35 0.80 0.55
C THR A 196 15.69 1.24 1.85
N TRP A 197 15.54 2.55 2.07
CA TRP A 197 14.85 3.09 3.24
C TRP A 197 13.39 2.61 3.29
N TYR A 198 12.65 2.75 2.20
CA TYR A 198 11.26 2.28 2.09
C TYR A 198 11.15 0.78 2.38
N ALA A 199 12.01 -0.04 1.78
CA ALA A 199 12.00 -1.48 1.99
C ALA A 199 12.28 -1.85 3.45
N THR A 200 13.25 -1.18 4.08
CA THR A 200 13.68 -1.45 5.45
C THR A 200 12.62 -1.01 6.47
N VAL A 201 12.10 0.20 6.33
CA VAL A 201 11.04 0.74 7.21
C VAL A 201 9.75 -0.05 7.05
N GLY A 202 9.36 -0.35 5.81
CA GLY A 202 8.19 -1.17 5.51
C GLY A 202 8.31 -2.59 6.09
N ALA A 203 9.49 -3.22 5.99
CA ALA A 203 9.74 -4.53 6.58
C ALA A 203 9.67 -4.50 8.13
N ALA A 204 10.22 -3.47 8.77
CA ALA A 204 10.16 -3.30 10.23
C ALA A 204 8.71 -3.12 10.72
N PHE A 205 7.92 -2.29 10.03
CA PHE A 205 6.50 -2.09 10.29
C PHE A 205 5.70 -3.39 10.11
N LEU A 206 5.86 -4.07 8.96
CA LEU A 206 5.15 -5.31 8.65
C LEU A 206 5.51 -6.44 9.62
N GLY A 207 6.79 -6.58 9.97
CA GLY A 207 7.25 -7.60 10.91
C GLY A 207 6.56 -7.46 12.26
N ALA A 208 6.58 -6.25 12.83
CA ALA A 208 5.93 -5.97 14.11
C ALA A 208 4.40 -6.08 14.04
N TYR A 209 3.78 -5.67 12.91
CA TYR A 209 2.34 -5.83 12.71
C TYR A 209 1.93 -7.31 12.71
N PHE A 210 2.58 -8.15 11.89
CA PHE A 210 2.22 -9.57 11.80
C PHE A 210 2.55 -10.35 13.07
N GLU A 211 3.61 -9.97 13.79
CA GLU A 211 3.94 -10.52 15.09
C GLU A 211 2.83 -10.22 16.11
N ALA A 212 2.42 -8.95 16.25
CA ALA A 212 1.39 -8.52 17.17
C ALA A 212 -0.02 -8.98 16.79
N ALA A 213 -0.29 -9.21 15.48
CA ALA A 213 -1.54 -9.72 14.95
C ALA A 213 -1.58 -11.26 14.84
N ALA A 214 -0.55 -11.97 15.30
CA ALA A 214 -0.49 -13.43 15.19
C ALA A 214 -1.71 -14.09 15.86
N GLY A 215 -2.32 -15.07 15.16
CA GLY A 215 -3.50 -15.78 15.63
C GLY A 215 -4.81 -14.99 15.59
N GLN A 216 -4.80 -13.74 15.15
CA GLN A 216 -6.02 -12.95 15.02
C GLN A 216 -6.80 -13.33 13.76
N PRO A 217 -8.14 -13.42 13.81
CA PRO A 217 -8.95 -13.89 12.68
C PRO A 217 -8.97 -12.93 11.48
N PHE A 218 -8.58 -11.67 11.65
CA PHE A 218 -8.54 -10.67 10.59
C PHE A 218 -7.26 -10.72 9.72
N VAL A 219 -6.33 -11.63 10.05
CA VAL A 219 -5.11 -11.86 9.28
C VAL A 219 -5.09 -13.30 8.80
N PRO A 220 -4.77 -13.60 7.52
CA PRO A 220 -4.58 -14.96 7.06
C PRO A 220 -3.53 -15.71 7.88
N HIS A 221 -3.81 -16.98 8.20
CA HIS A 221 -2.90 -17.80 9.02
C HIS A 221 -1.61 -18.16 8.28
N ASP A 222 -1.70 -18.34 6.97
CA ASP A 222 -0.56 -18.72 6.13
C ASP A 222 0.07 -17.52 5.44
N ARG A 223 1.37 -17.64 5.18
CA ARG A 223 2.17 -16.59 4.56
C ARG A 223 1.71 -16.24 3.15
N ALA A 224 1.26 -17.21 2.37
CA ALA A 224 0.80 -16.99 1.00
C ALA A 224 -0.47 -16.13 0.99
N GLY A 225 -1.42 -16.42 1.88
CA GLY A 225 -2.61 -15.62 2.07
C GLY A 225 -2.32 -14.19 2.54
N GLN A 226 -1.35 -14.02 3.47
CA GLN A 226 -0.90 -12.70 3.94
C GLN A 226 -0.34 -11.87 2.78
N VAL A 227 0.55 -12.46 1.98
CA VAL A 227 1.17 -11.81 0.81
C VAL A 227 0.09 -11.44 -0.21
N ALA A 228 -0.79 -12.40 -0.57
CA ALA A 228 -1.82 -12.18 -1.59
C ALA A 228 -2.82 -11.08 -1.16
N LEU A 229 -3.25 -11.08 0.09
CA LEU A 229 -4.21 -10.10 0.59
C LEU A 229 -3.58 -8.69 0.76
N LEU A 230 -2.30 -8.63 1.16
CA LEU A 230 -1.56 -7.38 1.21
C LEU A 230 -1.35 -6.82 -0.20
N GLU A 231 -0.95 -7.64 -1.14
CA GLU A 231 -0.74 -7.23 -2.54
C GLU A 231 -2.04 -6.70 -3.17
N LEU A 232 -3.17 -7.39 -2.96
CA LEU A 232 -4.47 -6.92 -3.40
C LEU A 232 -4.80 -5.53 -2.83
N SER A 233 -4.52 -5.33 -1.54
CA SER A 233 -4.74 -4.05 -0.86
C SER A 233 -3.80 -2.95 -1.38
N MET A 234 -2.54 -3.28 -1.66
CA MET A 234 -1.56 -2.36 -2.27
C MET A 234 -1.98 -1.93 -3.68
N LEU A 235 -2.39 -2.90 -4.53
CA LEU A 235 -2.90 -2.60 -5.88
C LEU A 235 -4.12 -1.68 -5.83
N GLN A 236 -5.05 -1.96 -4.92
CA GLN A 236 -6.24 -1.12 -4.75
C GLN A 236 -5.87 0.31 -4.35
N LYS A 237 -4.95 0.47 -3.38
CA LYS A 237 -4.54 1.80 -2.89
C LYS A 237 -3.75 2.55 -3.96
N VAL A 238 -2.81 1.92 -4.66
CA VAL A 238 -2.01 2.60 -5.69
C VAL A 238 -2.83 3.05 -6.89
N LEU A 239 -3.83 2.26 -7.32
CA LEU A 239 -4.77 2.67 -8.38
C LEU A 239 -5.64 3.85 -7.95
N TYR A 240 -6.06 3.87 -6.69
CA TYR A 240 -6.78 5.01 -6.12
C TYR A 240 -5.91 6.26 -6.11
N GLU A 241 -4.68 6.16 -5.62
CA GLU A 241 -3.72 7.27 -5.56
C GLU A 241 -3.41 7.81 -6.97
N LEU A 242 -3.20 6.92 -7.95
CA LEU A 242 -2.95 7.34 -9.33
C LEU A 242 -4.11 8.17 -9.89
N ALA A 243 -5.35 7.74 -9.69
CA ALA A 243 -6.52 8.50 -10.10
C ALA A 243 -6.64 9.84 -9.34
N TYR A 244 -6.33 9.84 -8.06
CA TYR A 244 -6.33 11.04 -7.21
C TYR A 244 -5.30 12.07 -7.68
N GLU A 245 -4.04 11.65 -7.89
CA GLU A 245 -2.97 12.56 -8.32
C GLU A 245 -3.25 13.13 -9.71
N LEU A 246 -3.73 12.31 -10.64
CA LEU A 246 -4.13 12.79 -11.98
C LEU A 246 -5.19 13.89 -11.95
N ASN A 247 -6.10 13.87 -10.97
CA ASN A 247 -7.16 14.86 -10.87
C ASN A 247 -6.80 16.06 -10.01
N ASN A 248 -5.93 15.91 -9.02
CA ASN A 248 -5.71 16.93 -8.00
C ASN A 248 -4.28 17.48 -7.98
N ARG A 249 -3.26 16.63 -8.24
CA ARG A 249 -1.84 17.00 -8.12
C ARG A 249 -1.00 16.29 -9.18
N PRO A 250 -1.12 16.62 -10.47
CA PRO A 250 -0.43 15.91 -11.56
C PRO A 250 1.10 15.84 -11.40
N ASP A 251 1.70 16.81 -10.72
CA ASP A 251 3.14 16.81 -10.41
C ASP A 251 3.58 15.68 -9.45
N TRP A 252 2.62 15.01 -8.79
CA TRP A 252 2.88 13.90 -7.88
C TRP A 252 2.66 12.52 -8.51
N VAL A 253 2.25 12.49 -9.76
CA VAL A 253 1.84 11.24 -10.46
C VAL A 253 2.96 10.21 -10.56
N SER A 254 4.22 10.64 -10.59
CA SER A 254 5.40 9.75 -10.65
C SER A 254 5.46 8.77 -9.46
N ILE A 255 4.95 9.17 -8.28
CA ILE A 255 4.99 8.33 -7.08
C ILE A 255 4.05 7.10 -7.19
N PRO A 256 2.75 7.25 -7.48
CA PRO A 256 1.88 6.09 -7.66
C PRO A 256 2.21 5.30 -8.94
N LEU A 257 2.68 5.92 -10.02
CA LEU A 257 3.15 5.21 -11.22
C LEU A 257 4.30 4.26 -10.86
N ARG A 258 5.33 4.79 -10.19
CA ARG A 258 6.44 3.97 -9.68
C ARG A 258 5.94 2.82 -8.82
N GLY A 259 5.08 3.10 -7.85
CA GLY A 259 4.54 2.07 -6.96
C GLY A 259 3.76 0.98 -7.70
N LEU A 260 3.01 1.33 -8.75
CA LEU A 260 2.31 0.36 -9.59
C LEU A 260 3.30 -0.51 -10.37
N LEU A 261 4.29 0.10 -11.02
CA LEU A 261 5.30 -0.63 -11.80
C LEU A 261 6.16 -1.54 -10.92
N GLU A 262 6.52 -1.12 -9.71
CA GLU A 262 7.24 -1.94 -8.72
C GLU A 262 6.42 -3.16 -8.29
N LEU A 263 5.11 -3.00 -8.06
CA LEU A 263 4.21 -4.11 -7.72
C LEU A 263 4.12 -5.14 -8.87
N LEU A 264 4.10 -4.69 -10.12
CA LEU A 264 4.07 -5.57 -11.29
C LEU A 264 5.44 -6.22 -11.57
N GLY A 265 6.53 -5.46 -11.51
CA GLY A 265 7.89 -5.96 -11.76
C GLY A 265 8.41 -6.94 -10.69
N ALA A 266 7.97 -6.80 -9.44
CA ALA A 266 8.26 -7.77 -8.40
C ALA A 266 7.71 -9.18 -8.70
N GLN A 267 6.73 -9.29 -9.59
CA GLN A 267 6.09 -10.55 -10.00
C GLN A 267 6.83 -11.24 -11.14
N GLU A 268 7.36 -10.49 -12.10
CA GLU A 268 8.20 -11.06 -13.18
C GLU A 268 9.40 -11.77 -12.59
N ALA A 269 10.02 -11.18 -11.57
CA ALA A 269 11.13 -11.80 -10.83
C ALA A 269 10.70 -13.04 -10.04
N HIS A 270 9.46 -13.12 -9.56
CA HIS A 270 8.96 -14.27 -8.81
C HIS A 270 8.54 -15.42 -9.72
N ALA A 271 7.90 -15.11 -10.85
CA ALA A 271 7.52 -16.09 -11.87
C ALA A 271 8.76 -16.73 -12.54
N ALA A 272 9.79 -15.93 -12.80
CA ALA A 272 11.07 -16.41 -13.32
C ALA A 272 11.81 -17.36 -12.36
N HIS A 273 11.63 -17.21 -11.03
CA HIS A 273 12.22 -18.07 -10.01
C HIS A 273 11.39 -19.33 -9.69
N ALA A 274 10.12 -19.35 -10.05
CA ALA A 274 9.20 -20.45 -9.81
C ALA A 274 9.06 -21.39 -11.02
N ALA A 275 9.65 -21.06 -12.17
CA ALA A 275 9.73 -21.95 -13.31
C ALA A 275 10.69 -23.10 -12.94
N PRO A 276 10.25 -24.38 -12.94
CA PRO A 276 11.18 -25.49 -12.72
C PRO A 276 12.19 -25.51 -13.88
N ASP A 277 13.46 -25.64 -13.53
CA ASP A 277 14.49 -25.95 -14.49
C ASP A 277 14.06 -27.18 -15.28
N GLY A 278 13.79 -27.01 -16.58
CA GLY A 278 13.32 -28.03 -17.49
C GLY A 278 14.39 -29.07 -17.88
#